data_33e3ded6c00fa289e1930e8f7581805f
#
_entry.id   33e3ded6c00fa289e1930e8f7581805f
#
_cell.length_a   1.000
_cell.length_b   1.000
_cell.length_c   1.000
_cell.angle_alpha   90.00
_cell.angle_beta   90.00
_cell.angle_gamma   90.00
#
_symmetry.space_group_name_H-M   'P 1'
#
loop_
_entity.id
_entity.type
_entity.pdbx_description
1 polymer ?
#
loop_
_entity_poly.entity_id
_entity_poly.type
_entity_poly.pdbx_seq_one_letter_code
_entity_poly.pdbx_strand_id
1 'polypeptide(L)'
;EICACLVGSEMCIRDSGCTKELEFNYKETCSTCGGNGAKPGTSPETCTQCNGTGKVVRQSQSLFGVVQNVTTCPSCGGSGKVVKDKCPTCHGTGYNTKKVRKTVEIPAGIDNGQCVRIREYGEPGINGGPRGDLLVEVIVSGSRDFERQDVNIFSKASISYAIAALGGDIRIKTVDGDIIYTVAPGTQTGTRIRLKGKGVPSTRNKAIRGDHYVTLVVNTPTGLSKEAKEALKKFDELSGGSLTKEGGASTDSKKKKGFMDKLKESLDDL
;
A
#
# COMPACT_ATOMS: atom_id res chain seq x y z
N GLU A 1 -3.50 -14.71 -16.91
CA GLU A 1 -3.26 -14.40 -15.50
C GLU A 1 -4.60 -14.10 -14.84
N ILE A 2 -4.91 -14.80 -13.74
CA ILE A 2 -6.10 -14.51 -12.93
C ILE A 2 -5.59 -13.65 -11.77
N CYS A 3 -6.13 -12.44 -11.63
CA CYS A 3 -5.86 -11.59 -10.48
C CYS A 3 -6.95 -11.83 -9.42
N ALA A 4 -6.55 -12.20 -8.22
CA ALA A 4 -7.43 -12.31 -7.06
C ALA A 4 -6.97 -11.32 -6.00
N CYS A 5 -7.88 -10.45 -5.54
CA CYS A 5 -7.59 -9.46 -4.51
C CYS A 5 -7.90 -10.04 -3.12
N LEU A 6 -6.93 -9.99 -2.22
CA LEU A 6 -7.12 -10.21 -0.80
C LEU A 6 -7.28 -8.86 -0.10
N VAL A 7 -8.52 -8.51 0.24
CA VAL A 7 -8.84 -7.26 0.94
C VAL A 7 -8.86 -7.51 2.45
N GLY A 8 -8.23 -6.62 3.22
CA GLY A 8 -8.42 -6.52 4.66
C GLY A 8 -7.43 -7.31 5.51
N SER A 9 -6.14 -7.07 5.33
CA SER A 9 -5.20 -7.41 6.38
C SER A 9 -4.91 -6.17 7.23
N GLU A 10 -5.09 -6.30 8.54
CA GLU A 10 -4.61 -5.31 9.48
C GLU A 10 -3.08 -5.17 9.37
N MET A 11 -2.56 -4.01 9.72
CA MET A 11 -1.13 -3.69 9.62
C MET A 11 -0.24 -4.74 10.33
N CYS A 12 -0.72 -5.33 11.44
CA CYS A 12 -0.03 -6.39 12.18
C CYS A 12 0.21 -7.65 11.33
N ILE A 13 -0.73 -8.04 10.46
CA ILE A 13 -0.62 -9.21 9.59
C ILE A 13 0.44 -8.97 8.51
N ARG A 14 0.52 -7.76 8.00
CA ARG A 14 1.53 -7.33 7.04
C ARG A 14 2.95 -7.44 7.60
N ASP A 15 3.12 -7.11 8.87
CA ASP A 15 4.42 -7.03 9.51
C ASP A 15 4.94 -8.40 9.99
N SER A 16 4.02 -9.31 10.36
CA SER A 16 4.35 -10.67 10.84
C SER A 16 4.18 -11.74 9.76
N GLY A 17 3.52 -11.42 8.64
CA GLY A 17 3.05 -12.38 7.66
C GLY A 17 1.80 -13.11 8.15
N CYS A 18 1.11 -13.75 7.24
CA CYS A 18 -0.06 -14.57 7.59
C CYS A 18 -0.33 -15.61 6.52
N THR A 19 -1.14 -16.58 6.90
CA THR A 19 -1.66 -17.60 6.01
C THR A 19 -3.15 -17.35 5.79
N LYS A 20 -3.57 -17.19 4.55
CA LYS A 20 -4.97 -16.94 4.18
C LYS A 20 -5.48 -18.01 3.22
N GLU A 21 -6.73 -18.41 3.39
CA GLU A 21 -7.41 -19.25 2.40
C GLU A 21 -8.02 -18.37 1.32
N LEU A 22 -7.72 -18.70 0.07
CA LEU A 22 -8.26 -18.04 -1.11
C LEU A 22 -9.16 -19.02 -1.86
N GLU A 23 -10.36 -18.57 -2.18
CA GLU A 23 -11.29 -19.30 -3.04
C GLU A 23 -11.34 -18.64 -4.41
N PHE A 24 -11.08 -19.42 -5.45
CA PHE A 24 -11.08 -18.91 -6.83
C PHE A 24 -11.58 -19.96 -7.81
N ASN A 25 -11.97 -19.51 -8.99
CA ASN A 25 -12.41 -20.38 -10.07
C ASN A 25 -11.19 -20.96 -10.80
N TYR A 26 -11.09 -22.26 -10.80
CA TYR A 26 -10.03 -23.02 -11.47
C TYR A 26 -10.60 -23.77 -12.67
N LYS A 27 -10.00 -23.63 -13.83
CA LYS A 27 -10.38 -24.36 -15.04
C LYS A 27 -9.61 -25.68 -15.09
N GLU A 28 -10.30 -26.77 -14.89
CA GLU A 28 -9.77 -28.12 -15.00
C GLU A 28 -10.05 -28.69 -16.40
N THR A 29 -9.12 -29.46 -16.94
CA THR A 29 -9.31 -30.10 -18.24
C THR A 29 -10.54 -31.02 -18.18
N CYS A 30 -11.44 -30.91 -19.15
CA CYS A 30 -12.64 -31.71 -19.20
C CYS A 30 -12.26 -33.18 -19.39
N SER A 31 -12.63 -34.03 -18.43
CA SER A 31 -12.34 -35.45 -18.45
C SER A 31 -13.05 -36.20 -19.61
N THR A 32 -14.22 -35.70 -20.04
CA THR A 32 -15.02 -36.29 -21.10
C THR A 32 -14.40 -36.15 -22.48
N CYS A 33 -13.78 -35.01 -22.77
CA CYS A 33 -13.18 -34.75 -24.08
C CYS A 33 -11.65 -34.59 -24.06
N GLY A 34 -11.01 -34.77 -22.91
CA GLY A 34 -9.54 -34.60 -22.78
C GLY A 34 -9.03 -33.24 -23.15
N GLY A 35 -9.86 -32.17 -23.05
CA GLY A 35 -9.46 -30.79 -23.35
C GLY A 35 -9.66 -30.35 -24.80
N ASN A 36 -10.09 -31.22 -25.72
CA ASN A 36 -10.27 -30.86 -27.12
C ASN A 36 -11.59 -30.15 -27.45
N GLY A 37 -12.56 -30.15 -26.52
CA GLY A 37 -13.87 -29.50 -26.67
C GLY A 37 -14.86 -30.27 -27.58
N ALA A 38 -14.43 -31.32 -28.26
CA ALA A 38 -15.27 -32.11 -29.16
C ALA A 38 -15.99 -33.23 -28.42
N LYS A 39 -17.14 -33.67 -28.94
CA LYS A 39 -17.88 -34.82 -28.46
C LYS A 39 -16.97 -36.07 -28.52
N PRO A 40 -17.05 -36.99 -27.52
CA PRO A 40 -16.30 -38.24 -27.57
C PRO A 40 -16.58 -39.01 -28.89
N GLY A 41 -15.50 -39.43 -29.54
CA GLY A 41 -15.56 -40.08 -30.86
C GLY A 41 -15.48 -39.12 -32.06
N THR A 42 -15.45 -37.81 -31.84
CA THR A 42 -15.22 -36.80 -32.86
C THR A 42 -13.95 -36.00 -32.56
N SER A 43 -13.37 -35.39 -33.56
CA SER A 43 -12.17 -34.55 -33.40
C SER A 43 -12.41 -33.14 -33.95
N PRO A 44 -11.71 -32.10 -33.39
CA PRO A 44 -11.79 -30.75 -33.96
C PRO A 44 -11.21 -30.74 -35.38
N GLU A 45 -11.91 -30.05 -36.30
CA GLU A 45 -11.44 -29.88 -37.68
C GLU A 45 -10.57 -28.63 -37.82
N THR A 46 -9.68 -28.62 -38.80
CA THR A 46 -8.89 -27.43 -39.11
C THR A 46 -9.79 -26.29 -39.57
N CYS A 47 -9.61 -25.12 -39.02
CA CYS A 47 -10.38 -23.93 -39.40
C CYS A 47 -10.12 -23.57 -40.87
N THR A 48 -11.14 -23.57 -41.69
CA THR A 48 -11.03 -23.27 -43.13
C THR A 48 -10.72 -21.80 -43.41
N GLN A 49 -11.10 -20.88 -42.50
CA GLN A 49 -10.87 -19.46 -42.68
C GLN A 49 -9.40 -19.05 -42.48
N CYS A 50 -8.70 -19.68 -41.55
CA CYS A 50 -7.29 -19.40 -41.25
C CYS A 50 -6.35 -20.55 -41.59
N ASN A 51 -6.86 -21.63 -42.16
CA ASN A 51 -6.09 -22.83 -42.51
C ASN A 51 -5.22 -23.34 -41.33
N GLY A 52 -5.78 -23.29 -40.13
CA GLY A 52 -5.11 -23.78 -38.90
C GLY A 52 -4.19 -22.76 -38.21
N THR A 53 -3.91 -21.59 -38.81
CA THR A 53 -2.98 -20.60 -38.24
C THR A 53 -3.53 -19.83 -37.05
N GLY A 54 -4.84 -19.84 -36.84
CA GLY A 54 -5.51 -19.06 -35.78
C GLY A 54 -5.55 -17.55 -36.03
N LYS A 55 -4.91 -17.07 -37.09
CA LYS A 55 -4.81 -15.64 -37.42
C LYS A 55 -5.25 -15.39 -38.84
N VAL A 56 -5.81 -14.22 -39.11
CA VAL A 56 -6.15 -13.74 -40.45
C VAL A 56 -5.50 -12.38 -40.71
N VAL A 57 -4.97 -12.21 -41.91
CA VAL A 57 -4.39 -10.94 -42.34
C VAL A 57 -5.48 -10.15 -43.02
N ARG A 58 -5.78 -8.95 -42.48
CA ARG A 58 -6.68 -7.99 -43.12
C ARG A 58 -5.84 -6.85 -43.69
N GLN A 59 -6.03 -6.59 -44.98
CA GLN A 59 -5.45 -5.42 -45.63
C GLN A 59 -6.43 -4.27 -45.52
N SER A 60 -6.00 -3.16 -44.97
CA SER A 60 -6.74 -1.91 -44.97
C SER A 60 -5.98 -0.84 -45.74
N GLN A 61 -6.68 -0.17 -46.65
CA GLN A 61 -6.11 0.92 -47.41
C GLN A 61 -6.17 2.21 -46.55
N SER A 62 -5.01 2.81 -46.32
CA SER A 62 -4.85 4.06 -45.59
C SER A 62 -4.37 5.13 -46.56
N LEU A 63 -4.53 6.42 -46.21
CA LEU A 63 -3.99 7.56 -46.98
C LEU A 63 -2.46 7.48 -47.21
N PHE A 64 -1.76 6.67 -46.43
CA PHE A 64 -0.30 6.47 -46.50
C PHE A 64 0.11 5.11 -47.11
N GLY A 65 -0.84 4.37 -47.68
CA GLY A 65 -0.56 3.06 -48.27
C GLY A 65 -1.39 1.91 -47.71
N VAL A 66 -1.06 0.69 -48.13
CA VAL A 66 -1.72 -0.55 -47.67
C VAL A 66 -1.09 -1.01 -46.36
N VAL A 67 -1.89 -1.05 -45.30
CA VAL A 67 -1.50 -1.57 -43.98
C VAL A 67 -2.05 -2.98 -43.81
N GLN A 68 -1.18 -3.94 -43.52
CA GLN A 68 -1.55 -5.31 -43.22
C GLN A 68 -1.69 -5.48 -41.69
N ASN A 69 -2.90 -5.73 -41.24
CA ASN A 69 -3.20 -5.99 -39.83
C ASN A 69 -3.46 -7.49 -39.64
N VAL A 70 -2.66 -8.11 -38.77
CA VAL A 70 -2.85 -9.50 -38.36
C VAL A 70 -3.81 -9.51 -37.17
N THR A 71 -4.98 -10.12 -37.36
CA THR A 71 -6.01 -10.21 -36.31
C THR A 71 -6.30 -11.67 -35.98
N THR A 72 -6.83 -11.93 -34.78
CA THR A 72 -7.30 -13.25 -34.39
C THR A 72 -8.42 -13.70 -35.31
N CYS A 73 -8.38 -14.95 -35.78
CA CYS A 73 -9.40 -15.49 -36.65
C CYS A 73 -10.76 -15.54 -35.92
N PRO A 74 -11.81 -14.87 -36.43
CA PRO A 74 -13.11 -14.80 -35.76
C PRO A 74 -13.85 -16.13 -35.73
N SER A 75 -13.60 -17.03 -36.68
CA SER A 75 -14.28 -18.36 -36.73
C SER A 75 -13.78 -19.33 -35.70
N CYS A 76 -12.48 -19.32 -35.37
CA CYS A 76 -11.90 -20.27 -34.42
C CYS A 76 -11.42 -19.60 -33.11
N GLY A 77 -11.55 -18.26 -32.98
CA GLY A 77 -11.10 -17.53 -31.80
C GLY A 77 -9.59 -17.67 -31.51
N GLY A 78 -8.78 -17.94 -32.53
CA GLY A 78 -7.33 -18.10 -32.41
C GLY A 78 -6.83 -19.53 -32.23
N SER A 79 -7.73 -20.50 -32.02
CA SER A 79 -7.34 -21.90 -31.81
C SER A 79 -6.84 -22.63 -33.06
N GLY A 80 -7.13 -22.09 -34.24
CA GLY A 80 -6.84 -22.77 -35.53
C GLY A 80 -7.76 -23.95 -35.83
N LYS A 81 -8.62 -24.35 -34.89
CA LYS A 81 -9.53 -25.51 -35.00
C LYS A 81 -10.95 -25.11 -34.73
N VAL A 82 -11.90 -25.79 -35.32
CA VAL A 82 -13.34 -25.59 -35.13
C VAL A 82 -13.96 -26.90 -34.69
N VAL A 83 -14.75 -26.84 -33.64
CA VAL A 83 -15.50 -27.99 -33.11
C VAL A 83 -16.94 -27.94 -33.66
N LYS A 84 -17.34 -28.87 -34.55
CA LYS A 84 -18.69 -29.00 -35.05
C LYS A 84 -19.62 -29.59 -33.97
N ASP A 85 -19.23 -30.75 -33.45
CA ASP A 85 -19.99 -31.44 -32.40
C ASP A 85 -19.35 -31.11 -31.05
N LYS A 86 -19.99 -30.25 -30.27
CA LYS A 86 -19.50 -29.81 -28.99
C LYS A 86 -19.66 -30.91 -27.93
N CYS A 87 -18.64 -31.02 -27.07
CA CYS A 87 -18.70 -31.88 -25.89
C CYS A 87 -19.86 -31.47 -24.98
N PRO A 88 -20.76 -32.42 -24.57
CA PRO A 88 -21.92 -32.10 -23.76
C PRO A 88 -21.54 -31.58 -22.35
N THR A 89 -20.36 -31.94 -21.85
CA THR A 89 -19.92 -31.57 -20.49
C THR A 89 -19.31 -30.19 -20.42
N CYS A 90 -18.46 -29.81 -21.37
CA CYS A 90 -17.78 -28.54 -21.37
C CYS A 90 -18.31 -27.55 -22.43
N HIS A 91 -19.31 -27.92 -23.20
CA HIS A 91 -19.96 -27.12 -24.25
C HIS A 91 -18.99 -26.52 -25.30
N GLY A 92 -17.91 -27.27 -25.57
CA GLY A 92 -16.90 -26.87 -26.57
C GLY A 92 -15.69 -26.09 -26.00
N THR A 93 -15.69 -25.78 -24.73
CA THR A 93 -14.57 -25.03 -24.12
C THR A 93 -13.32 -25.86 -23.85
N GLY A 94 -13.47 -27.16 -23.73
CA GLY A 94 -12.40 -28.09 -23.33
C GLY A 94 -12.13 -28.13 -21.83
N TYR A 95 -12.74 -27.25 -21.04
CA TYR A 95 -12.47 -27.07 -19.61
C TYR A 95 -13.73 -26.96 -18.79
N ASN A 96 -13.69 -27.47 -17.56
CA ASN A 96 -14.74 -27.31 -16.56
C ASN A 96 -14.26 -26.35 -15.48
N THR A 97 -15.11 -25.41 -15.08
CA THR A 97 -14.81 -24.49 -13.99
C THR A 97 -15.14 -25.14 -12.65
N LYS A 98 -14.16 -25.16 -11.74
CA LYS A 98 -14.29 -25.68 -10.39
C LYS A 98 -13.85 -24.62 -9.39
N LYS A 99 -14.58 -24.46 -8.31
CA LYS A 99 -14.12 -23.64 -7.19
C LYS A 99 -13.08 -24.41 -6.38
N VAL A 100 -11.91 -23.81 -6.22
CA VAL A 100 -10.80 -24.40 -5.46
C VAL A 100 -10.43 -23.45 -4.33
N ARG A 101 -10.21 -24.04 -3.15
CA ARG A 101 -9.65 -23.32 -1.99
C ARG A 101 -8.17 -23.65 -1.90
N LYS A 102 -7.36 -22.62 -1.81
CA LYS A 102 -5.91 -22.75 -1.66
C LYS A 102 -5.42 -21.84 -0.55
N THR A 103 -4.63 -22.42 0.30
CA THR A 103 -3.93 -21.68 1.35
C THR A 103 -2.74 -20.94 0.74
N VAL A 104 -2.67 -19.64 0.97
CA VAL A 104 -1.63 -18.75 0.49
C VAL A 104 -0.88 -18.16 1.67
N GLU A 105 0.44 -18.33 1.67
CA GLU A 105 1.31 -17.72 2.65
C GLU A 105 1.70 -16.31 2.18
N ILE A 106 1.32 -15.31 2.95
CA ILE A 106 1.68 -13.92 2.73
C ILE A 106 2.94 -13.64 3.53
N PRO A 107 4.07 -13.32 2.89
CA PRO A 107 5.32 -13.06 3.61
C PRO A 107 5.23 -11.78 4.45
N ALA A 108 5.94 -11.80 5.59
CA ALA A 108 6.12 -10.61 6.40
C ALA A 108 6.81 -9.50 5.60
N GLY A 109 6.42 -8.26 5.85
CA GLY A 109 6.98 -7.11 5.16
C GLY A 109 6.35 -6.78 3.82
N ILE A 110 5.36 -7.56 3.34
CA ILE A 110 4.69 -7.30 2.07
C ILE A 110 4.10 -5.88 2.03
N ASP A 111 4.16 -5.24 0.87
CA ASP A 111 3.61 -3.91 0.68
C ASP A 111 2.28 -3.94 -0.07
N ASN A 112 1.53 -2.83 0.02
CA ASN A 112 0.26 -2.69 -0.67
C ASN A 112 0.46 -2.80 -2.19
N GLY A 113 -0.40 -3.57 -2.87
CA GLY A 113 -0.32 -3.80 -4.31
C GLY A 113 0.74 -4.82 -4.75
N GLN A 114 1.47 -5.43 -3.82
CA GLN A 114 2.39 -6.52 -4.19
C GLN A 114 1.64 -7.81 -4.46
N CYS A 115 2.16 -8.58 -5.43
CA CYS A 115 1.55 -9.85 -5.85
C CYS A 115 2.33 -11.06 -5.33
N VAL A 116 1.60 -12.01 -4.78
CA VAL A 116 2.09 -13.36 -4.47
C VAL A 116 1.76 -14.28 -5.63
N ARG A 117 2.76 -14.96 -6.19
CA ARG A 117 2.59 -15.88 -7.31
C ARG A 117 2.40 -17.32 -6.85
N ILE A 118 1.30 -17.93 -7.29
CA ILE A 118 1.01 -19.36 -7.08
C ILE A 118 1.16 -20.06 -8.43
N ARG A 119 2.17 -20.90 -8.53
CA ARG A 119 2.51 -21.59 -9.78
C ARG A 119 1.42 -22.58 -10.20
N GLU A 120 1.15 -22.65 -11.50
CA GLU A 120 0.26 -23.64 -12.14
C GLU A 120 -1.22 -23.53 -11.75
N TYR A 121 -1.64 -22.45 -11.08
CA TYR A 121 -3.03 -22.19 -10.72
C TYR A 121 -3.72 -21.15 -11.60
N GLY A 122 -3.05 -20.65 -12.63
CA GLY A 122 -3.62 -19.73 -13.63
C GLY A 122 -4.48 -20.41 -14.68
N GLU A 123 -4.69 -19.73 -15.80
CA GLU A 123 -5.44 -20.25 -16.95
C GLU A 123 -4.66 -21.38 -17.65
N PRO A 124 -5.38 -22.35 -18.22
CA PRO A 124 -4.75 -23.38 -19.06
C PRO A 124 -4.07 -22.74 -20.28
N GLY A 125 -2.92 -23.29 -20.66
CA GLY A 125 -2.20 -22.84 -21.84
C GLY A 125 -2.96 -23.12 -23.14
N ILE A 126 -2.76 -22.27 -24.13
CA ILE A 126 -3.37 -22.44 -25.46
C ILE A 126 -2.69 -23.60 -26.18
N ASN A 127 -3.45 -24.41 -26.92
CA ASN A 127 -2.95 -25.52 -27.73
C ASN A 127 -2.12 -26.57 -26.96
N GLY A 128 -2.47 -26.84 -25.70
CA GLY A 128 -1.76 -27.82 -24.87
C GLY A 128 -0.46 -27.29 -24.25
N GLY A 129 -0.26 -25.96 -24.27
CA GLY A 129 0.85 -25.32 -23.56
C GLY A 129 0.73 -25.47 -22.03
N PRO A 130 1.82 -25.18 -21.32
CA PRO A 130 1.80 -25.22 -19.85
C PRO A 130 0.79 -24.23 -19.29
N ARG A 131 0.28 -24.56 -18.11
CA ARG A 131 -0.64 -23.71 -17.39
C ARG A 131 0.08 -22.44 -16.88
N GLY A 132 -0.62 -21.32 -16.86
CA GLY A 132 -0.13 -20.06 -16.27
C GLY A 132 -0.14 -20.10 -14.73
N ASP A 133 0.34 -19.03 -14.14
CA ASP A 133 0.37 -18.83 -12.70
C ASP A 133 -0.83 -17.96 -12.25
N LEU A 134 -1.25 -18.14 -11.01
CA LEU A 134 -2.21 -17.26 -10.35
C LEU A 134 -1.42 -16.16 -9.61
N LEU A 135 -1.74 -14.91 -9.91
CA LEU A 135 -1.21 -13.75 -9.20
C LEU A 135 -2.26 -13.27 -8.19
N VAL A 136 -1.86 -13.24 -6.92
CA VAL A 136 -2.69 -12.78 -5.82
C VAL A 136 -2.18 -11.43 -5.37
N GLU A 137 -2.92 -10.38 -5.69
CA GLU A 137 -2.61 -9.02 -5.23
C GLU A 137 -3.04 -8.84 -3.78
N VAL A 138 -2.11 -8.32 -2.96
CA VAL A 138 -2.35 -8.06 -1.54
C VAL A 138 -2.68 -6.60 -1.34
N ILE A 139 -3.92 -6.32 -0.94
CA ILE A 139 -4.38 -4.99 -0.57
C ILE A 139 -4.33 -4.86 0.94
N VAL A 140 -3.50 -3.94 1.44
CA VAL A 140 -3.29 -3.70 2.86
C VAL A 140 -4.05 -2.46 3.29
N SER A 141 -4.92 -2.60 4.29
CA SER A 141 -5.60 -1.46 4.89
C SER A 141 -4.60 -0.58 5.66
N GLY A 142 -4.73 0.74 5.52
CA GLY A 142 -3.93 1.69 6.30
C GLY A 142 -4.27 1.62 7.78
N SER A 143 -3.29 1.83 8.65
CA SER A 143 -3.51 2.01 10.08
C SER A 143 -3.73 3.49 10.39
N ARG A 144 -4.53 3.77 11.44
CA ARG A 144 -4.71 5.14 11.95
C ARG A 144 -3.53 5.61 12.80
N ASP A 145 -2.84 4.66 13.44
CA ASP A 145 -1.77 4.93 14.41
C ASP A 145 -0.39 4.93 13.77
N PHE A 146 -0.24 4.21 12.63
CA PHE A 146 1.05 3.97 11.99
C PHE A 146 1.04 4.34 10.52
N GLU A 147 2.07 5.05 10.09
CA GLU A 147 2.38 5.32 8.69
C GLU A 147 3.65 4.55 8.33
N ARG A 148 3.63 3.83 7.22
CA ARG A 148 4.78 3.08 6.74
C ARG A 148 5.42 3.78 5.54
N GLN A 149 6.74 3.86 5.56
CA GLN A 149 7.56 4.26 4.42
C GLN A 149 8.67 3.21 4.25
N ASP A 150 8.57 2.40 3.22
CA ASP A 150 9.42 1.24 2.97
C ASP A 150 9.44 0.25 4.16
N VAL A 151 10.58 0.11 4.82
CA VAL A 151 10.77 -0.74 6.00
C VAL A 151 10.60 0.02 7.32
N ASN A 152 10.49 1.36 7.28
CA ASN A 152 10.38 2.20 8.46
C ASN A 152 8.91 2.48 8.79
N ILE A 153 8.65 2.66 10.08
CA ILE A 153 7.33 3.02 10.61
C ILE A 153 7.41 4.40 11.24
N PHE A 154 6.38 5.18 11.05
CA PHE A 154 6.21 6.50 11.64
C PHE A 154 4.92 6.51 12.46
N SER A 155 5.00 7.06 13.68
CA SER A 155 3.82 7.26 14.53
C SER A 155 3.93 8.55 15.33
N LYS A 156 2.84 8.92 15.99
CA LYS A 156 2.79 10.05 16.91
C LYS A 156 2.42 9.52 18.29
N ALA A 157 3.17 9.95 19.30
CA ALA A 157 2.86 9.66 20.69
C ALA A 157 2.54 10.97 21.41
N SER A 158 1.34 11.02 22.01
CA SER A 158 0.91 12.17 22.79
C SER A 158 1.46 12.07 24.21
N ILE A 159 2.08 13.14 24.68
CA ILE A 159 2.59 13.25 26.04
C ILE A 159 1.96 14.46 26.75
N SER A 160 1.85 14.39 28.08
CA SER A 160 1.41 15.53 28.86
C SER A 160 2.50 16.59 28.96
N TYR A 161 2.09 17.82 29.20
CA TYR A 161 3.02 18.93 29.47
C TYR A 161 3.94 18.62 30.66
N ALA A 162 3.41 17.98 31.70
CA ALA A 162 4.20 17.59 32.88
C ALA A 162 5.33 16.60 32.54
N ILE A 163 5.02 15.58 31.73
CA ILE A 163 6.04 14.61 31.26
C ILE A 163 7.06 15.30 30.37
N ALA A 164 6.63 16.22 29.51
CA ALA A 164 7.53 16.96 28.63
C ALA A 164 8.51 17.83 29.44
N ALA A 165 8.04 18.49 30.49
CA ALA A 165 8.83 19.39 31.34
C ALA A 165 9.74 18.65 32.32
N LEU A 166 9.22 17.64 33.03
CA LEU A 166 9.90 16.97 34.13
C LEU A 166 10.61 15.67 33.71
N GLY A 167 10.29 15.16 32.52
CA GLY A 167 10.66 13.83 32.10
C GLY A 167 9.74 12.77 32.68
N GLY A 168 9.97 11.52 32.31
CA GLY A 168 9.23 10.38 32.83
C GLY A 168 9.02 9.30 31.78
N ASP A 169 8.45 8.19 32.23
CA ASP A 169 8.21 7.04 31.37
C ASP A 169 6.89 7.13 30.65
N ILE A 170 6.91 6.82 29.37
CA ILE A 170 5.71 6.75 28.52
C ILE A 170 5.61 5.36 27.88
N ARG A 171 4.38 4.94 27.63
CA ARG A 171 4.10 3.72 26.87
C ARG A 171 3.90 4.09 25.41
N ILE A 172 4.70 3.49 24.55
CA ILE A 172 4.64 3.68 23.10
C ILE A 172 4.16 2.39 22.46
N LYS A 173 3.10 2.47 21.68
CA LYS A 173 2.66 1.36 20.84
C LYS A 173 3.66 1.14 19.71
N THR A 174 4.07 -0.10 19.50
CA THR A 174 4.85 -0.52 18.35
C THR A 174 4.15 -1.70 17.66
N VAL A 175 4.65 -2.09 16.50
CA VAL A 175 4.11 -3.23 15.75
C VAL A 175 4.27 -4.56 16.51
N ASP A 176 5.32 -4.67 17.33
CA ASP A 176 5.61 -5.86 18.13
C ASP A 176 4.96 -5.83 19.53
N GLY A 177 4.18 -4.80 19.84
CA GLY A 177 3.60 -4.57 21.15
C GLY A 177 4.06 -3.24 21.77
N ASP A 178 3.65 -3.02 23.00
CA ASP A 178 3.95 -1.79 23.72
C ASP A 178 5.37 -1.84 24.32
N ILE A 179 6.06 -0.70 24.24
CA ILE A 179 7.36 -0.51 24.91
C ILE A 179 7.29 0.68 25.86
N ILE A 180 8.12 0.66 26.89
CA ILE A 180 8.31 1.81 27.79
C ILE A 180 9.53 2.60 27.29
N TYR A 181 9.35 3.91 27.17
CA TYR A 181 10.40 4.85 26.79
C TYR A 181 10.48 5.98 27.80
N THR A 182 11.69 6.27 28.26
CA THR A 182 11.94 7.37 29.19
C THR A 182 12.19 8.67 28.44
N VAL A 183 11.30 9.62 28.62
CA VAL A 183 11.38 10.96 28.04
C VAL A 183 12.30 11.84 28.88
N ALA A 184 13.25 12.52 28.25
CA ALA A 184 14.13 13.46 28.94
C ALA A 184 13.37 14.73 29.36
N PRO A 185 13.75 15.35 30.50
CA PRO A 185 13.19 16.63 30.90
C PRO A 185 13.43 17.72 29.83
N GLY A 186 12.44 18.60 29.66
CA GLY A 186 12.53 19.69 28.66
C GLY A 186 12.30 19.27 27.21
N THR A 187 11.76 18.08 26.97
CA THR A 187 11.44 17.59 25.64
C THR A 187 10.38 18.46 24.96
N GLN A 188 10.70 18.94 23.76
CA GLN A 188 9.81 19.79 22.98
C GLN A 188 8.84 18.98 22.10
N THR A 189 7.70 19.58 21.78
CA THR A 189 6.77 19.00 20.79
C THR A 189 7.45 18.88 19.43
N GLY A 190 7.18 17.80 18.70
CA GLY A 190 7.83 17.51 17.43
C GLY A 190 9.17 16.77 17.55
N THR A 191 9.67 16.54 18.78
CA THR A 191 10.87 15.72 19.00
C THR A 191 10.64 14.33 18.45
N ARG A 192 11.57 13.87 17.59
CA ARG A 192 11.50 12.55 16.97
C ARG A 192 12.48 11.60 17.66
N ILE A 193 11.95 10.49 18.14
CA ILE A 193 12.74 9.40 18.71
C ILE A 193 12.80 8.23 17.73
N ARG A 194 13.93 7.54 17.69
CA ARG A 194 14.17 6.38 16.84
C ARG A 194 14.23 5.13 17.70
N LEU A 195 13.32 4.22 17.46
CA LEU A 195 13.29 2.90 18.06
C LEU A 195 13.93 1.91 17.08
N LYS A 196 15.20 1.62 17.30
CA LYS A 196 16.01 0.80 16.40
C LYS A 196 15.44 -0.62 16.28
N GLY A 197 15.31 -1.13 15.05
CA GLY A 197 14.85 -2.47 14.76
C GLY A 197 13.36 -2.72 15.08
N LYS A 198 12.55 -1.67 15.31
CA LYS A 198 11.11 -1.76 15.59
C LYS A 198 10.25 -1.39 14.37
N GLY A 199 10.86 -1.35 13.18
CA GLY A 199 10.16 -1.23 11.90
C GLY A 199 9.72 -2.58 11.34
N VAL A 200 9.48 -2.64 10.04
CA VAL A 200 8.99 -3.81 9.30
C VAL A 200 10.18 -4.63 8.78
N PRO A 201 10.11 -5.95 8.76
CA PRO A 201 11.12 -6.78 8.10
C PRO A 201 11.08 -6.57 6.58
N SER A 202 12.25 -6.64 5.95
CA SER A 202 12.34 -6.57 4.49
C SER A 202 11.86 -7.88 3.85
N THR A 203 11.02 -7.79 2.80
CA THR A 203 10.58 -8.97 2.03
C THR A 203 11.73 -9.71 1.34
N ARG A 204 12.82 -8.98 1.00
CA ARG A 204 13.99 -9.55 0.33
C ARG A 204 14.94 -10.25 1.30
N ASN A 205 15.11 -9.69 2.48
CA ASN A 205 16.00 -10.24 3.51
C ASN A 205 15.37 -10.06 4.90
N LYS A 206 14.82 -11.12 5.45
CA LYS A 206 14.14 -11.13 6.75
C LYS A 206 15.04 -10.72 7.93
N ALA A 207 16.37 -10.80 7.78
CA ALA A 207 17.32 -10.35 8.80
C ALA A 207 17.43 -8.82 8.86
N ILE A 208 17.02 -8.12 7.79
CA ILE A 208 17.03 -6.66 7.77
C ILE A 208 15.66 -6.17 8.19
N ARG A 209 15.64 -5.41 9.27
CA ARG A 209 14.44 -4.79 9.82
C ARG A 209 14.64 -3.28 9.89
N GLY A 210 13.61 -2.51 9.52
CA GLY A 210 13.62 -1.06 9.62
C GLY A 210 13.49 -0.57 11.07
N ASP A 211 13.36 0.74 11.21
CA ASP A 211 13.21 1.42 12.48
C ASP A 211 11.82 2.03 12.62
N HIS A 212 11.43 2.27 13.86
CA HIS A 212 10.21 2.99 14.15
C HIS A 212 10.55 4.40 14.65
N TYR A 213 10.07 5.40 13.94
CA TYR A 213 10.24 6.82 14.28
C TYR A 213 8.96 7.32 14.92
N VAL A 214 9.07 7.73 16.18
CA VAL A 214 7.95 8.26 16.96
C VAL A 214 8.13 9.75 17.16
N THR A 215 7.13 10.53 16.74
CA THR A 215 7.11 11.97 16.97
C THR A 215 6.33 12.26 18.24
N LEU A 216 6.98 12.84 19.23
CA LEU A 216 6.33 13.25 20.47
C LEU A 216 5.51 14.52 20.25
N VAL A 217 4.26 14.49 20.65
CA VAL A 217 3.35 15.63 20.57
C VAL A 217 2.91 16.00 21.98
N VAL A 218 3.30 17.19 22.42
CA VAL A 218 2.88 17.69 23.74
C VAL A 218 1.45 18.20 23.64
N ASN A 219 0.55 17.57 24.39
CA ASN A 219 -0.83 17.97 24.42
C ASN A 219 -1.06 19.01 25.52
N THR A 220 -1.64 20.14 25.16
CA THR A 220 -2.13 21.11 26.12
C THR A 220 -3.42 20.60 26.74
N PRO A 221 -3.50 20.48 28.07
CA PRO A 221 -4.70 19.95 28.72
C PRO A 221 -5.89 20.92 28.56
N THR A 222 -7.05 20.34 28.24
CA THR A 222 -8.32 21.05 28.16
C THR A 222 -9.23 20.62 29.32
N GLY A 223 -10.18 21.46 29.75
CA GLY A 223 -11.14 21.09 30.79
C GLY A 223 -10.54 21.01 32.21
N LEU A 224 -9.55 21.83 32.52
CA LEU A 224 -8.89 21.84 33.82
C LEU A 224 -9.84 22.19 34.98
N SER A 225 -9.70 21.50 36.12
CA SER A 225 -10.31 21.85 37.38
C SER A 225 -9.84 23.21 37.90
N LYS A 226 -10.57 23.79 38.89
CA LYS A 226 -10.14 25.05 39.51
C LYS A 226 -8.75 24.96 40.14
N GLU A 227 -8.48 23.88 40.86
CA GLU A 227 -7.18 23.59 41.49
C GLU A 227 -6.05 23.44 40.48
N ALA A 228 -6.30 22.74 39.37
CA ALA A 228 -5.29 22.60 38.32
C ALA A 228 -4.97 23.93 37.62
N LYS A 229 -5.99 24.82 37.46
CA LYS A 229 -5.77 26.17 36.92
C LYS A 229 -4.93 27.03 37.88
N GLU A 230 -5.17 26.94 39.19
CA GLU A 230 -4.39 27.66 40.22
C GLU A 230 -2.94 27.15 40.25
N ALA A 231 -2.73 25.81 40.19
CA ALA A 231 -1.40 25.23 40.12
C ALA A 231 -0.63 25.70 38.89
N LEU A 232 -1.27 25.76 37.71
CA LEU A 232 -0.66 26.27 36.49
C LEU A 232 -0.34 27.76 36.56
N LYS A 233 -1.16 28.60 37.17
CA LYS A 233 -0.85 30.02 37.40
C LYS A 233 0.37 30.16 38.31
N LYS A 234 0.41 29.41 39.40
CA LYS A 234 1.55 29.39 40.31
C LYS A 234 2.84 28.91 39.62
N PHE A 235 2.73 27.90 38.76
CA PHE A 235 3.87 27.45 37.93
C PHE A 235 4.36 28.58 37.01
N ASP A 236 3.47 29.30 36.34
CA ASP A 236 3.82 30.39 35.45
C ASP A 236 4.54 31.54 36.19
N GLU A 237 4.04 31.90 37.39
CA GLU A 237 4.68 32.87 38.27
C GLU A 237 6.12 32.46 38.66
N LEU A 238 6.31 31.21 39.04
CA LEU A 238 7.61 30.66 39.44
C LEU A 238 8.57 30.49 38.26
N SER A 239 8.07 30.22 37.08
CA SER A 239 8.87 30.04 35.86
C SER A 239 9.22 31.37 35.12
N GLY A 240 8.76 32.50 35.66
CA GLY A 240 8.98 33.80 35.06
C GLY A 240 8.06 34.12 33.89
N GLY A 241 6.94 33.43 33.80
CA GLY A 241 5.91 33.68 32.79
C GLY A 241 5.18 35.01 32.99
N SER A 242 4.49 35.48 31.97
CA SER A 242 3.89 36.81 31.93
C SER A 242 2.36 36.84 32.10
N LEU A 243 1.73 35.73 32.58
CA LEU A 243 0.27 35.67 32.76
C LEU A 243 -0.25 36.70 33.79
N THR A 244 0.63 37.21 34.65
CA THR A 244 0.29 38.20 35.70
C THR A 244 0.63 39.63 35.33
N LYS A 245 1.30 39.86 34.21
CA LYS A 245 1.51 41.22 33.72
C LYS A 245 0.29 41.65 32.93
N GLU A 246 -0.59 42.40 33.58
CA GLU A 246 -1.64 43.17 32.93
C GLU A 246 -1.02 43.92 31.74
N GLY A 247 -1.70 43.88 30.60
CA GLY A 247 -1.22 44.36 29.31
C GLY A 247 -0.57 45.72 29.34
N GLY A 248 0.72 45.72 29.54
CA GLY A 248 1.58 46.83 29.25
C GLY A 248 2.32 46.52 27.94
N ALA A 249 1.81 47.01 26.85
CA ALA A 249 2.51 47.02 25.58
C ALA A 249 3.81 47.83 25.77
N SER A 250 4.91 47.18 26.09
CA SER A 250 6.23 47.78 25.94
C SER A 250 6.62 47.71 24.47
N THR A 251 6.11 48.69 23.72
CA THR A 251 6.69 49.03 22.43
C THR A 251 8.06 49.70 22.67
N ASP A 252 9.04 48.89 22.96
CA ASP A 252 10.42 49.31 22.79
C ASP A 252 10.87 48.97 21.36
N SER A 253 10.18 49.58 20.41
CA SER A 253 10.66 49.69 19.05
C SER A 253 11.75 50.74 19.00
N LYS A 254 13.01 50.37 19.25
CA LYS A 254 14.15 51.11 18.70
C LYS A 254 13.94 51.22 17.20
N LYS A 255 13.38 52.35 16.77
CA LYS A 255 13.35 52.77 15.37
C LYS A 255 14.80 52.73 14.83
N LYS A 256 15.13 51.66 14.14
CA LYS A 256 16.25 51.71 13.20
C LYS A 256 15.80 52.70 12.12
N LYS A 257 16.46 53.88 12.06
CA LYS A 257 16.29 54.83 10.97
C LYS A 257 16.42 54.06 9.64
N GLY A 258 15.35 54.08 8.86
CA GLY A 258 15.27 53.35 7.58
C GLY A 258 16.33 53.95 6.62
N PHE A 259 16.81 53.09 5.75
CA PHE A 259 17.76 53.45 4.67
C PHE A 259 17.30 54.64 3.82
N MET A 260 15.98 54.86 3.74
CA MET A 260 15.39 56.01 3.00
C MET A 260 15.57 57.37 3.70
N ASP A 261 15.70 57.38 5.03
CA ASP A 261 15.97 58.66 5.75
C ASP A 261 17.43 59.12 5.58
N LYS A 262 18.35 58.17 5.38
CA LYS A 262 19.75 58.49 5.08
C LYS A 262 19.99 59.01 3.65
N LEU A 263 19.11 58.63 2.71
CA LEU A 263 19.16 59.12 1.33
C LEU A 263 18.60 60.53 1.16
N LYS A 264 17.69 60.97 2.05
CA LYS A 264 17.19 62.35 2.04
C LYS A 264 18.20 63.34 2.59
N GLU A 265 18.94 62.99 3.65
CA GLU A 265 20.00 63.86 4.21
C GLU A 265 21.17 64.08 3.24
N SER A 266 21.42 63.17 2.29
CA SER A 266 22.51 63.36 1.30
C SER A 266 22.10 64.09 0.02
N LEU A 267 20.80 64.43 -0.14
CA LEU A 267 20.29 65.19 -1.29
C LEU A 267 20.00 66.63 -1.03
N ASP A 268 20.02 67.08 0.26
CA ASP A 268 19.86 68.48 0.66
C ASP A 268 21.20 69.24 0.77
N ASP A 269 22.32 68.53 0.57
CA ASP A 269 23.70 69.14 0.59
C ASP A 269 24.33 69.27 -0.82
N LEU A 270 23.50 69.32 -1.91
CA LEU A 270 24.02 69.60 -3.28
C LEU A 270 23.37 70.80 -3.90
#